data_014b7ecb0fb8710986b20d882252a309
#
_entry.id   014b7ecb0fb8710986b20d882252a309
#
_cell.length_a   1.000
_cell.length_b   1.000
_cell.length_c   1.000
_cell.angle_alpha   90.00
_cell.angle_beta   90.00
_cell.angle_gamma   90.00
#
_symmetry.space_group_name_H-M   'P 1'
#
loop_
_entity.id
_entity.type
_entity.pdbx_description
1 polymer ?
#
loop_
_entity_poly.entity_id
_entity_poly.type
_entity_poly.pdbx_seq_one_letter_code
_entity_poly.pdbx_strand_id
1 'polypeptide(L)'
;MTIILWLLAFAVAITIHEAAHAWMADRLGDPTPRVMGRLSLNPIVHYDPIGTTLLLVLVILRSIGLPVIPFGWAKPVRFDPYNLENPRRDAALISLAGPASNLLLASFLALILKLFATPFSPFSYFSAVFYPFIILNVILAIFNLIPIHPLDGGKVFVGLLPKELARDVDAFLNRFGILILFLLIFPSVGGASLVSIIIFPLINFVLNLLIPGSPVI
;
A
#
# COMPACT_ATOMS: atom_id res chain seq x y z
N MET A 1 7.75 -16.87 15.54
CA MET A 1 7.18 -15.59 15.99
C MET A 1 7.22 -14.53 14.89
N THR A 2 8.28 -14.41 14.14
CA THR A 2 8.47 -13.36 13.12
C THR A 2 7.44 -13.38 11.98
N ILE A 3 7.13 -14.54 11.37
CA ILE A 3 6.20 -14.62 10.21
C ILE A 3 4.78 -14.20 10.59
N ILE A 4 4.27 -14.67 11.73
CA ILE A 4 2.92 -14.32 12.20
C ILE A 4 2.80 -12.81 12.38
N LEU A 5 3.84 -12.17 12.91
CA LEU A 5 3.86 -10.73 13.11
C LEU A 5 3.83 -9.96 11.78
N TRP A 6 4.58 -10.40 10.77
CA TRP A 6 4.54 -9.83 9.42
C TRP A 6 3.17 -10.00 8.75
N LEU A 7 2.54 -11.17 8.90
CA LEU A 7 1.19 -11.41 8.39
C LEU A 7 0.15 -10.53 9.08
N LEU A 8 0.24 -10.36 10.40
CA LEU A 8 -0.62 -9.45 11.14
C LEU A 8 -0.41 -7.99 10.70
N ALA A 9 0.84 -7.58 10.56
CA ALA A 9 1.18 -6.24 10.10
C ALA A 9 0.64 -5.98 8.69
N PHE A 10 0.75 -6.96 7.78
CA PHE A 10 0.16 -6.88 6.45
C PHE A 10 -1.36 -6.78 6.51
N ALA A 11 -2.02 -7.64 7.29
CA ALA A 11 -3.48 -7.61 7.43
C ALA A 11 -3.98 -6.25 7.97
N VAL A 12 -3.29 -5.67 8.94
CA VAL A 12 -3.62 -4.34 9.46
C VAL A 12 -3.38 -3.26 8.41
N ALA A 13 -2.22 -3.28 7.74
CA ALA A 13 -1.85 -2.27 6.74
C ALA A 13 -2.85 -2.23 5.58
N ILE A 14 -3.20 -3.39 5.03
CA ILE A 14 -4.15 -3.47 3.90
C ILE A 14 -5.57 -3.12 4.32
N THR A 15 -5.98 -3.53 5.52
CA THR A 15 -7.33 -3.22 6.05
C THR A 15 -7.54 -1.72 6.21
N ILE A 16 -6.56 -1.02 6.79
CA ILE A 16 -6.64 0.43 6.97
C ILE A 16 -6.60 1.14 5.62
N HIS A 17 -5.77 0.67 4.70
CA HIS A 17 -5.68 1.16 3.33
C HIS A 17 -7.04 1.09 2.61
N GLU A 18 -7.64 -0.09 2.53
CA GLU A 18 -8.93 -0.29 1.87
C GLU A 18 -10.07 0.44 2.59
N ALA A 19 -10.08 0.43 3.92
CA ALA A 19 -11.07 1.17 4.70
C ALA A 19 -10.98 2.69 4.46
N ALA A 20 -9.77 3.22 4.25
CA ALA A 20 -9.56 4.64 3.93
C ALA A 20 -10.12 5.01 2.55
N HIS A 21 -9.94 4.15 1.53
CA HIS A 21 -10.60 4.33 0.23
C HIS A 21 -12.12 4.35 0.37
N ALA A 22 -12.68 3.38 1.09
CA ALA A 22 -14.11 3.28 1.33
C ALA A 22 -14.66 4.51 2.06
N TRP A 23 -13.93 4.98 3.08
CA TRP A 23 -14.30 6.16 3.85
C TRP A 23 -14.26 7.43 3.00
N MET A 24 -13.24 7.61 2.18
CA MET A 24 -13.11 8.79 1.32
C MET A 24 -14.19 8.82 0.24
N ALA A 25 -14.50 7.67 -0.40
CA ALA A 25 -15.58 7.56 -1.39
C ALA A 25 -16.93 7.96 -0.78
N ASP A 26 -17.24 7.41 0.40
CA ASP A 26 -18.46 7.74 1.12
C ASP A 26 -18.53 9.23 1.52
N ARG A 27 -17.42 9.84 1.90
CA ARG A 27 -17.31 11.28 2.20
C ARG A 27 -17.51 12.17 0.99
N LEU A 28 -17.14 11.69 -0.20
CA LEU A 28 -17.28 12.40 -1.47
C LEU A 28 -18.63 12.16 -2.16
N GLY A 29 -19.54 11.43 -1.50
CA GLY A 29 -20.93 11.25 -1.95
C GLY A 29 -21.22 9.89 -2.58
N ASP A 30 -20.24 9.00 -2.70
CA ASP A 30 -20.47 7.64 -3.21
C ASP A 30 -20.76 6.64 -2.09
N PRO A 31 -22.01 6.19 -1.89
CA PRO A 31 -22.38 5.24 -0.86
C PRO A 31 -22.00 3.79 -1.21
N THR A 32 -21.52 3.52 -2.43
CA THR A 32 -21.25 2.17 -2.94
C THR A 32 -20.39 1.34 -1.99
N PRO A 33 -19.23 1.84 -1.48
CA PRO A 33 -18.41 1.06 -0.55
C PRO A 33 -19.13 0.74 0.77
N ARG A 34 -19.95 1.66 1.28
CA ARG A 34 -20.75 1.46 2.49
C ARG A 34 -21.80 0.37 2.26
N VAL A 35 -22.55 0.43 1.17
CA VAL A 35 -23.57 -0.57 0.82
C VAL A 35 -22.96 -1.94 0.61
N MET A 36 -21.73 -2.01 0.06
CA MET A 36 -20.98 -3.25 -0.13
C MET A 36 -20.34 -3.78 1.16
N GLY A 37 -20.50 -3.11 2.31
CA GLY A 37 -19.89 -3.49 3.58
C GLY A 37 -18.36 -3.29 3.63
N ARG A 38 -17.81 -2.44 2.75
CA ARG A 38 -16.37 -2.19 2.65
C ARG A 38 -15.88 -1.10 3.60
N LEU A 39 -16.76 -0.30 4.16
CA LEU A 39 -16.45 0.68 5.20
C LEU A 39 -16.30 -0.06 6.54
N SER A 40 -15.22 -0.80 6.69
CA SER A 40 -15.00 -1.69 7.82
C SER A 40 -13.51 -1.89 8.10
N LEU A 41 -13.16 -2.00 9.39
CA LEU A 41 -11.82 -2.39 9.83
C LEU A 41 -11.69 -3.92 10.05
N ASN A 42 -12.67 -4.70 9.62
CA ASN A 42 -12.57 -6.15 9.64
C ASN A 42 -11.73 -6.65 8.43
N PRO A 43 -10.56 -7.28 8.64
CA PRO A 43 -9.71 -7.73 7.55
C PRO A 43 -10.38 -8.77 6.62
N ILE A 44 -11.35 -9.52 7.13
CA ILE A 44 -12.04 -10.57 6.36
C ILE A 44 -12.81 -9.98 5.17
N VAL A 45 -13.39 -8.78 5.31
CA VAL A 45 -14.13 -8.15 4.21
C VAL A 45 -13.22 -7.69 3.06
N HIS A 46 -11.93 -7.49 3.33
CA HIS A 46 -10.91 -7.08 2.36
C HIS A 46 -10.12 -8.28 1.80
N TYR A 47 -10.38 -9.47 2.30
CA TYR A 47 -9.74 -10.71 1.84
C TYR A 47 -10.13 -11.02 0.39
N ASP A 48 -9.11 -11.24 -0.45
CA ASP A 48 -9.27 -11.77 -1.81
C ASP A 48 -8.89 -13.26 -1.83
N PRO A 49 -9.79 -14.15 -2.27
CA PRO A 49 -9.52 -15.58 -2.25
C PRO A 49 -8.29 -16.01 -3.04
N ILE A 50 -7.95 -15.28 -4.11
CA ILE A 50 -6.80 -15.60 -4.96
C ILE A 50 -5.57 -14.79 -4.51
N GLY A 51 -5.69 -13.46 -4.49
CA GLY A 51 -4.55 -12.58 -4.25
C GLY A 51 -3.98 -12.72 -2.84
N THR A 52 -4.84 -12.73 -1.82
CA THR A 52 -4.41 -12.87 -0.43
C THR A 52 -3.91 -14.30 -0.14
N THR A 53 -4.57 -15.33 -0.69
CA THR A 53 -4.09 -16.72 -0.53
C THR A 53 -2.75 -16.94 -1.21
N LEU A 54 -2.57 -16.40 -2.42
CA LEU A 54 -1.28 -16.46 -3.13
C LEU A 54 -0.16 -15.84 -2.30
N LEU A 55 -0.40 -14.64 -1.74
CA LEU A 55 0.57 -14.00 -0.85
C LEU A 55 0.95 -14.89 0.32
N LEU A 56 -0.04 -15.46 1.02
CA LEU A 56 0.20 -16.35 2.16
C LEU A 56 1.04 -17.57 1.77
N VAL A 57 0.72 -18.21 0.66
CA VAL A 57 1.47 -19.36 0.14
C VAL A 57 2.91 -18.95 -0.18
N LEU A 58 3.11 -17.84 -0.90
CA LEU A 58 4.46 -17.37 -1.27
C LEU A 58 5.29 -16.97 -0.04
N VAL A 59 4.69 -16.39 0.99
CA VAL A 59 5.35 -16.08 2.27
C VAL A 59 5.81 -17.38 2.96
N ILE A 60 4.95 -18.40 2.99
CA ILE A 60 5.30 -19.71 3.56
C ILE A 60 6.44 -20.35 2.76
N LEU A 61 6.34 -20.38 1.43
CA LEU A 61 7.38 -20.94 0.57
C LEU A 61 8.72 -20.24 0.76
N ARG A 62 8.74 -18.91 0.86
CA ARG A 62 9.93 -18.13 1.16
C ARG A 62 10.51 -18.48 2.54
N SER A 63 9.66 -18.72 3.54
CA SER A 63 10.08 -19.04 4.90
C SER A 63 10.80 -20.38 5.04
N ILE A 64 10.52 -21.32 4.12
CA ILE A 64 11.22 -22.62 4.04
C ILE A 64 12.41 -22.59 3.08
N GLY A 65 12.85 -21.40 2.65
CA GLY A 65 14.08 -21.20 1.88
C GLY A 65 13.93 -21.21 0.36
N LEU A 66 12.71 -21.26 -0.18
CA LEU A 66 12.50 -21.16 -1.62
C LEU A 66 12.72 -19.70 -2.11
N PRO A 67 13.40 -19.48 -3.24
CA PRO A 67 13.71 -18.15 -3.76
C PRO A 67 12.51 -17.53 -4.49
N VAL A 68 11.38 -17.40 -3.79
CA VAL A 68 10.16 -16.79 -4.32
C VAL A 68 10.00 -15.36 -3.80
N ILE A 69 9.41 -14.50 -4.60
CA ILE A 69 9.06 -13.13 -4.23
C ILE A 69 7.60 -13.13 -3.77
N PRO A 70 7.30 -12.85 -2.48
CA PRO A 70 5.92 -12.76 -2.03
C PRO A 70 5.22 -11.57 -2.70
N PHE A 71 4.12 -11.84 -3.36
CA PHE A 71 3.23 -10.84 -3.90
C PHE A 71 1.78 -11.31 -3.80
N GLY A 72 0.86 -10.36 -3.81
CA GLY A 72 -0.57 -10.63 -3.75
C GLY A 72 -1.33 -9.32 -3.69
N TRP A 73 -2.65 -9.43 -3.59
CA TRP A 73 -3.53 -8.27 -3.53
C TRP A 73 -4.71 -8.56 -2.61
N ALA A 74 -5.32 -7.48 -2.11
CA ALA A 74 -6.60 -7.54 -1.42
C ALA A 74 -7.76 -7.37 -2.41
N LYS A 75 -8.96 -7.64 -1.96
CA LYS A 75 -10.17 -7.35 -2.72
C LYS A 75 -10.41 -5.84 -2.75
N PRO A 76 -10.23 -5.18 -3.92
CA PRO A 76 -10.22 -3.72 -3.98
C PRO A 76 -11.59 -3.13 -3.65
N VAL A 77 -11.58 -1.94 -3.05
CA VAL A 77 -12.77 -1.12 -2.87
C VAL A 77 -13.20 -0.55 -4.21
N ARG A 78 -14.44 -0.84 -4.61
CA ARG A 78 -15.05 -0.28 -5.80
C ARG A 78 -15.85 0.95 -5.42
N PHE A 79 -15.76 1.99 -6.22
CA PHE A 79 -16.58 3.18 -6.13
C PHE A 79 -17.21 3.49 -7.49
N ASP A 80 -18.35 4.19 -7.49
CA ASP A 80 -19.05 4.56 -8.71
C ASP A 80 -18.78 6.04 -9.05
N PRO A 81 -18.07 6.32 -10.15
CA PRO A 81 -17.78 7.69 -10.56
C PRO A 81 -19.03 8.54 -10.81
N TYR A 82 -20.17 7.93 -11.12
CA TYR A 82 -21.45 8.67 -11.35
C TYR A 82 -22.02 9.27 -10.07
N ASN A 83 -21.64 8.77 -8.90
CA ASN A 83 -22.04 9.32 -7.60
C ASN A 83 -21.15 10.48 -7.14
N LEU A 84 -20.06 10.77 -7.85
CA LEU A 84 -19.09 11.78 -7.47
C LEU A 84 -19.35 13.11 -8.18
N GLU A 85 -19.17 14.22 -7.45
CA GLU A 85 -19.38 15.57 -8.01
C GLU A 85 -18.34 15.90 -9.11
N ASN A 86 -17.07 15.54 -8.85
CA ASN A 86 -15.94 15.72 -9.77
C ASN A 86 -15.21 14.39 -9.99
N PRO A 87 -15.73 13.47 -10.83
CA PRO A 87 -15.32 12.07 -10.89
C PRO A 87 -13.80 11.86 -10.98
N ARG A 88 -13.10 12.66 -11.78
CA ARG A 88 -11.65 12.54 -11.97
C ARG A 88 -10.86 12.97 -10.73
N ARG A 89 -11.18 14.16 -10.19
CA ARG A 89 -10.54 14.68 -8.97
C ARG A 89 -10.85 13.82 -7.77
N ASP A 90 -12.10 13.45 -7.63
CA ASP A 90 -12.58 12.68 -6.48
C ASP A 90 -12.02 11.24 -6.50
N ALA A 91 -11.90 10.62 -7.70
CA ALA A 91 -11.20 9.35 -7.86
C ALA A 91 -9.73 9.44 -7.44
N ALA A 92 -9.05 10.55 -7.74
CA ALA A 92 -7.68 10.76 -7.26
C ALA A 92 -7.61 10.92 -5.74
N LEU A 93 -8.55 11.64 -5.12
CA LEU A 93 -8.63 11.79 -3.66
C LEU A 93 -8.95 10.47 -2.98
N ILE A 94 -9.88 9.69 -3.53
CA ILE A 94 -10.19 8.35 -3.05
C ILE A 94 -8.94 7.49 -3.10
N SER A 95 -8.24 7.47 -4.24
CA SER A 95 -7.03 6.67 -4.40
C SER A 95 -5.86 7.15 -3.54
N LEU A 96 -5.75 8.44 -3.24
CA LEU A 96 -4.74 8.97 -2.33
C LEU A 96 -5.01 8.58 -0.86
N ALA A 97 -6.26 8.37 -0.48
CA ALA A 97 -6.65 8.11 0.92
C ALA A 97 -6.00 6.84 1.48
N GLY A 98 -5.89 5.76 0.68
CA GLY A 98 -5.22 4.52 1.08
C GLY A 98 -3.74 4.73 1.46
N PRO A 99 -2.90 5.17 0.51
CA PRO A 99 -1.50 5.45 0.79
C PRO A 99 -1.29 6.46 1.92
N ALA A 100 -2.11 7.52 1.97
CA ALA A 100 -2.03 8.53 3.04
C ALA A 100 -2.33 7.92 4.41
N SER A 101 -3.34 7.07 4.54
CA SER A 101 -3.67 6.38 5.79
C SER A 101 -2.54 5.47 6.29
N ASN A 102 -1.86 4.78 5.37
CA ASN A 102 -0.70 3.96 5.71
C ASN A 102 0.48 4.82 6.20
N LEU A 103 0.80 5.94 5.55
CA LEU A 103 1.85 6.85 6.01
C LEU A 103 1.51 7.46 7.37
N LEU A 104 0.26 7.83 7.60
CA LEU A 104 -0.21 8.33 8.90
C LEU A 104 -0.06 7.28 9.99
N LEU A 105 -0.45 6.03 9.72
CA LEU A 105 -0.28 4.93 10.68
C LEU A 105 1.20 4.65 10.96
N ALA A 106 2.03 4.58 9.92
CA ALA A 106 3.46 4.38 10.08
C ALA A 106 4.10 5.49 10.93
N SER A 107 3.74 6.75 10.65
CA SER A 107 4.22 7.91 11.41
C SER A 107 3.76 7.90 12.87
N PHE A 108 2.51 7.53 13.12
CA PHE A 108 1.96 7.41 14.47
C PHE A 108 2.68 6.32 15.28
N LEU A 109 2.87 5.14 14.69
CA LEU A 109 3.58 4.04 15.35
C LEU A 109 5.07 4.37 15.58
N ALA A 110 5.72 5.05 14.64
CA ALA A 110 7.09 5.51 14.79
C ALA A 110 7.23 6.56 15.91
N LEU A 111 6.25 7.45 16.04
CA LEU A 111 6.21 8.42 17.16
C LEU A 111 6.06 7.71 18.51
N ILE A 112 5.16 6.73 18.61
CA ILE A 112 5.02 5.90 19.83
C ILE A 112 6.36 5.22 20.15
N LEU A 113 6.98 4.60 19.15
CA LEU A 113 8.26 3.92 19.31
C LEU A 113 9.34 4.89 19.82
N LYS A 114 9.42 6.08 19.22
CA LYS A 114 10.38 7.11 19.61
C LYS A 114 10.18 7.64 21.05
N LEU A 115 8.93 7.74 21.50
CA LEU A 115 8.61 8.25 22.83
C LEU A 115 8.83 7.21 23.93
N PHE A 116 8.61 5.92 23.65
CA PHE A 116 8.57 4.87 24.66
C PHE A 116 9.75 3.90 24.61
N ALA A 117 10.37 3.68 23.45
CA ALA A 117 11.47 2.72 23.27
C ALA A 117 12.84 3.35 23.50
N THR A 118 13.07 3.97 24.64
CA THR A 118 14.43 4.40 25.03
C THR A 118 15.28 3.19 25.47
N PRO A 119 16.64 3.25 25.39
CA PRO A 119 17.51 2.10 25.70
C PRO A 119 17.32 1.47 27.07
N PHE A 120 16.83 2.22 28.05
CA PHE A 120 16.57 1.78 29.43
C PHE A 120 15.08 1.58 29.72
N SER A 121 14.20 1.72 28.74
CA SER A 121 12.78 1.53 28.90
C SER A 121 12.41 0.05 28.86
N PRO A 122 11.54 -0.45 29.76
CA PRO A 122 10.95 -1.79 29.64
C PRO A 122 10.17 -1.97 28.33
N PHE A 123 9.83 -0.86 27.66
CA PHE A 123 9.14 -0.85 26.37
C PHE A 123 10.05 -1.03 25.15
N SER A 124 11.39 -1.10 25.34
CA SER A 124 12.33 -1.34 24.23
C SER A 124 12.06 -2.66 23.49
N TYR A 125 11.51 -3.66 24.17
CA TYR A 125 11.09 -4.93 23.55
C TYR A 125 9.94 -4.77 22.53
N PHE A 126 9.11 -3.74 22.66
CA PHE A 126 8.03 -3.46 21.71
C PHE A 126 8.52 -2.97 20.36
N SER A 127 9.77 -2.52 20.26
CA SER A 127 10.36 -2.14 18.98
C SER A 127 10.27 -3.28 17.96
N ALA A 128 10.61 -4.50 18.37
CA ALA A 128 10.54 -5.69 17.51
C ALA A 128 9.12 -5.96 16.99
N VAL A 129 8.08 -5.55 17.73
CA VAL A 129 6.67 -5.69 17.34
C VAL A 129 6.27 -4.58 16.37
N PHE A 130 6.65 -3.33 16.64
CA PHE A 130 6.22 -2.18 15.82
C PHE A 130 6.92 -2.09 14.47
N TYR A 131 8.17 -2.55 14.35
CA TYR A 131 8.94 -2.48 13.10
C TYR A 131 8.21 -3.06 11.88
N PRO A 132 7.67 -4.29 11.88
CA PRO A 132 6.95 -4.84 10.74
C PRO A 132 5.75 -3.99 10.33
N PHE A 133 5.02 -3.42 11.30
CA PHE A 133 3.86 -2.55 11.01
C PHE A 133 4.29 -1.25 10.33
N ILE A 134 5.35 -0.60 10.83
CA ILE A 134 5.85 0.64 10.23
C ILE A 134 6.38 0.37 8.83
N ILE A 135 7.23 -0.65 8.67
CA ILE A 135 7.86 -0.99 7.40
C ILE A 135 6.81 -1.32 6.34
N LEU A 136 5.85 -2.21 6.64
CA LEU A 136 4.82 -2.60 5.67
C LEU A 136 3.90 -1.46 5.28
N ASN A 137 3.54 -0.59 6.22
CA ASN A 137 2.74 0.59 5.91
C ASN A 137 3.49 1.57 5.00
N VAL A 138 4.79 1.81 5.22
CA VAL A 138 5.61 2.64 4.33
C VAL A 138 5.75 2.00 2.96
N ILE A 139 6.07 0.71 2.89
CA ILE A 139 6.18 -0.02 1.62
C ILE A 139 4.86 0.06 0.85
N LEU A 140 3.74 -0.26 1.48
CA LEU A 140 2.43 -0.27 0.83
C LEU A 140 2.04 1.11 0.33
N ALA A 141 2.30 2.16 1.10
CA ALA A 141 2.03 3.53 0.70
C ALA A 141 2.85 3.96 -0.50
N ILE A 142 4.18 3.79 -0.46
CA ILE A 142 5.07 4.24 -1.53
C ILE A 142 4.85 3.41 -2.80
N PHE A 143 4.67 2.09 -2.67
CA PHE A 143 4.41 1.22 -3.81
C PHE A 143 3.10 1.61 -4.51
N ASN A 144 2.02 1.85 -3.74
CA ASN A 144 0.74 2.25 -4.33
C ASN A 144 0.75 3.68 -4.90
N LEU A 145 1.70 4.53 -4.57
CA LEU A 145 1.87 5.86 -5.16
C LEU A 145 2.63 5.85 -6.49
N ILE A 146 3.13 4.71 -6.97
CA ILE A 146 3.72 4.59 -8.31
C ILE A 146 2.65 4.99 -9.35
N PRO A 147 2.93 5.92 -10.28
CA PRO A 147 1.93 6.50 -11.18
C PRO A 147 1.54 5.58 -12.35
N ILE A 148 1.12 4.35 -12.02
CA ILE A 148 0.81 3.28 -12.99
C ILE A 148 -0.44 2.53 -12.55
N HIS A 149 -1.40 2.29 -13.45
CA HIS A 149 -2.50 1.37 -13.18
C HIS A 149 -2.00 -0.09 -13.11
N PRO A 150 -2.53 -0.93 -12.22
CA PRO A 150 -3.73 -0.73 -11.39
C PRO A 150 -3.50 -0.07 -10.01
N LEU A 151 -2.31 0.47 -9.74
CA LEU A 151 -1.97 1.11 -8.47
C LEU A 151 -2.71 2.45 -8.30
N ASP A 152 -2.91 2.87 -7.06
CA ASP A 152 -3.60 4.11 -6.71
C ASP A 152 -2.93 5.35 -7.31
N GLY A 153 -1.59 5.36 -7.35
CA GLY A 153 -0.79 6.41 -7.95
C GLY A 153 -1.14 6.68 -9.41
N GLY A 154 -1.60 5.67 -10.15
CA GLY A 154 -2.11 5.86 -11.51
C GLY A 154 -3.31 6.79 -11.56
N LYS A 155 -4.30 6.58 -10.69
CA LYS A 155 -5.49 7.47 -10.59
C LYS A 155 -5.14 8.84 -10.02
N VAL A 156 -4.24 8.89 -9.02
CA VAL A 156 -3.74 10.16 -8.47
C VAL A 156 -3.06 10.96 -9.58
N PHE A 157 -2.18 10.34 -10.35
CA PHE A 157 -1.46 10.99 -11.45
C PHE A 157 -2.43 11.53 -12.52
N VAL A 158 -3.35 10.70 -13.00
CA VAL A 158 -4.38 11.11 -13.98
C VAL A 158 -5.24 12.26 -13.44
N GLY A 159 -5.56 12.24 -12.15
CA GLY A 159 -6.33 13.31 -11.51
C GLY A 159 -5.66 14.68 -11.50
N LEU A 160 -4.32 14.72 -11.46
CA LEU A 160 -3.51 15.94 -11.45
C LEU A 160 -3.31 16.56 -12.85
N LEU A 161 -3.53 15.78 -13.93
CA LEU A 161 -3.31 16.24 -15.30
C LEU A 161 -4.42 17.17 -15.81
N PRO A 162 -4.15 18.05 -16.80
CA PRO A 162 -5.19 18.74 -17.58
C PRO A 162 -6.15 17.73 -18.24
N LYS A 163 -7.41 18.15 -18.50
CA LYS A 163 -8.49 17.24 -18.97
C LYS A 163 -8.12 16.45 -20.23
N GLU A 164 -7.52 17.13 -21.19
CA GLU A 164 -7.16 16.58 -22.51
C GLU A 164 -6.10 15.48 -22.34
N LEU A 165 -5.04 15.78 -21.60
CA LEU A 165 -3.94 14.85 -21.38
C LEU A 165 -4.35 13.69 -20.45
N ALA A 166 -5.20 13.96 -19.46
CA ALA A 166 -5.68 12.97 -18.52
C ALA A 166 -6.37 11.80 -19.21
N ARG A 167 -7.18 12.07 -20.24
CA ARG A 167 -7.92 11.07 -20.99
C ARG A 167 -6.97 10.11 -21.74
N ASP A 168 -5.98 10.66 -22.43
CA ASP A 168 -5.03 9.86 -23.23
C ASP A 168 -4.10 9.04 -22.32
N VAL A 169 -3.62 9.65 -21.23
CA VAL A 169 -2.79 8.98 -20.23
C VAL A 169 -3.57 7.89 -19.50
N ASP A 170 -4.81 8.14 -19.10
CA ASP A 170 -5.66 7.12 -18.47
C ASP A 170 -5.89 5.92 -19.39
N ALA A 171 -6.22 6.18 -20.66
CA ALA A 171 -6.39 5.12 -21.67
C ALA A 171 -5.09 4.31 -21.86
N PHE A 172 -3.94 4.99 -21.93
CA PHE A 172 -2.63 4.35 -22.03
C PHE A 172 -2.32 3.48 -20.79
N LEU A 173 -2.49 4.01 -19.60
CA LEU A 173 -2.23 3.30 -18.35
C LEU A 173 -3.18 2.13 -18.13
N ASN A 174 -4.45 2.25 -18.52
CA ASN A 174 -5.40 1.13 -18.48
C ASN A 174 -5.03 0.01 -19.44
N ARG A 175 -4.44 0.34 -20.58
CA ARG A 175 -4.03 -0.65 -21.58
C ARG A 175 -2.69 -1.31 -21.26
N PHE A 176 -1.70 -0.54 -20.82
CA PHE A 176 -0.32 -0.99 -20.69
C PHE A 176 0.19 -1.02 -19.24
N GLY A 177 -0.56 -0.49 -18.26
CA GLY A 177 -0.09 -0.34 -16.90
C GLY A 177 0.33 -1.64 -16.24
N ILE A 178 -0.42 -2.72 -16.41
CA ILE A 178 -0.05 -4.04 -15.89
C ILE A 178 1.26 -4.54 -16.50
N LEU A 179 1.44 -4.36 -17.82
CA LEU A 179 2.69 -4.74 -18.50
C LEU A 179 3.87 -3.90 -17.99
N ILE A 180 3.68 -2.59 -17.85
CA ILE A 180 4.72 -1.69 -17.32
C ILE A 180 5.06 -2.09 -15.89
N LEU A 181 4.07 -2.34 -15.02
CA LEU A 181 4.29 -2.78 -13.65
C LEU A 181 5.07 -4.09 -13.60
N PHE A 182 4.74 -5.04 -14.48
CA PHE A 182 5.45 -6.31 -14.59
C PHE A 182 6.92 -6.09 -14.97
N LEU A 183 7.19 -5.25 -15.97
CA LEU A 183 8.56 -4.91 -16.38
C LEU A 183 9.34 -4.18 -15.29
N LEU A 184 8.68 -3.39 -14.45
CA LEU A 184 9.30 -2.70 -13.32
C LEU A 184 9.68 -3.66 -12.18
N ILE A 185 8.85 -4.68 -11.91
CA ILE A 185 9.05 -5.62 -10.80
C ILE A 185 10.07 -6.69 -11.16
N PHE A 186 10.04 -7.19 -12.39
CA PHE A 186 10.95 -8.27 -12.80
C PHE A 186 12.38 -7.76 -13.02
N PRO A 187 13.39 -8.58 -12.66
CA PRO A 187 14.77 -8.22 -12.88
C PRO A 187 15.03 -7.94 -14.35
N SER A 188 15.60 -6.77 -14.63
CA SER A 188 16.09 -6.38 -15.94
C SER A 188 17.60 -6.59 -16.05
N VAL A 189 18.28 -5.87 -16.91
CA VAL A 189 19.72 -5.97 -17.12
C VAL A 189 20.49 -5.81 -15.81
N GLY A 190 21.32 -6.79 -15.47
CA GLY A 190 22.15 -6.76 -14.26
C GLY A 190 21.55 -7.40 -13.01
N GLY A 191 20.36 -8.03 -13.11
CA GLY A 191 19.76 -8.79 -12.00
C GLY A 191 18.96 -7.96 -10.99
N ALA A 192 18.95 -6.63 -11.10
CA ALA A 192 18.12 -5.74 -10.28
C ALA A 192 16.84 -5.35 -11.02
N SER A 193 15.72 -5.20 -10.30
CA SER A 193 14.48 -4.66 -10.87
C SER A 193 14.49 -3.12 -10.82
N LEU A 194 13.77 -2.47 -11.73
CA LEU A 194 13.63 -1.01 -11.70
C LEU A 194 12.94 -0.53 -10.43
N VAL A 195 12.01 -1.33 -9.89
CA VAL A 195 11.40 -1.07 -8.58
C VAL A 195 12.48 -1.04 -7.48
N SER A 196 13.43 -1.98 -7.48
CA SER A 196 14.48 -2.00 -6.47
C SER A 196 15.42 -0.78 -6.58
N ILE A 197 15.69 -0.31 -7.78
CA ILE A 197 16.59 0.82 -8.03
C ILE A 197 15.93 2.17 -7.66
N ILE A 198 14.63 2.32 -7.94
CA ILE A 198 13.93 3.61 -7.78
C ILE A 198 13.15 3.67 -6.46
N ILE A 199 12.45 2.60 -6.13
CA ILE A 199 11.47 2.61 -5.03
C ILE A 199 12.13 2.30 -3.68
N PHE A 200 13.11 1.38 -3.63
CA PHE A 200 13.78 1.08 -2.36
C PHE A 200 14.55 2.25 -1.76
N PRO A 201 15.27 3.09 -2.53
CA PRO A 201 15.85 4.30 -1.96
C PRO A 201 14.83 5.25 -1.34
N LEU A 202 13.66 5.39 -1.96
CA LEU A 202 12.58 6.23 -1.45
C LEU A 202 11.97 5.64 -0.17
N ILE A 203 11.72 4.31 -0.13
CA ILE A 203 11.27 3.61 1.06
C ILE A 203 12.27 3.80 2.20
N ASN A 204 13.56 3.57 1.93
CA ASN A 204 14.62 3.71 2.92
C ASN A 204 14.76 5.15 3.42
N PHE A 205 14.60 6.15 2.55
CA PHE A 205 14.57 7.56 2.94
C PHE A 205 13.44 7.84 3.94
N VAL A 206 12.23 7.39 3.64
CA VAL A 206 11.07 7.58 4.55
C VAL A 206 11.24 6.80 5.85
N LEU A 207 11.73 5.56 5.79
CA LEU A 207 12.01 4.75 6.99
C LEU A 207 13.06 5.40 7.88
N ASN A 208 14.16 5.91 7.31
CA ASN A 208 15.19 6.61 8.06
C ASN A 208 14.70 7.89 8.71
N LEU A 209 13.74 8.59 8.07
CA LEU A 209 13.09 9.76 8.66
C LEU A 209 12.23 9.39 9.87
N LEU A 210 11.50 8.28 9.76
CA LEU A 210 10.59 7.81 10.81
C LEU A 210 11.34 7.09 11.95
N ILE A 211 12.30 6.25 11.60
CA ILE A 211 13.06 5.39 12.54
C ILE A 211 14.56 5.48 12.19
N PRO A 212 15.28 6.50 12.69
CA PRO A 212 16.71 6.62 12.45
C PRO A 212 17.47 5.37 12.91
N GLY A 213 18.35 4.83 12.06
CA GLY A 213 19.13 3.62 12.36
C GLY A 213 18.37 2.31 12.14
N SER A 214 17.19 2.34 11.50
CA SER A 214 16.53 1.12 11.06
C SER A 214 17.42 0.37 10.05
N PRO A 215 17.43 -0.98 10.08
CA PRO A 215 18.12 -1.74 9.05
C PRO A 215 17.51 -1.40 7.68
N VAL A 216 18.38 -1.09 6.74
CA VAL A 216 18.03 -0.83 5.32
C VAL A 216 17.47 -2.14 4.75
N ILE A 217 16.33 -2.05 4.04
CA ILE A 217 15.70 -3.19 3.36
C ILE A 217 16.47 -3.51 2.08
#